data_b6129726bb6e2f822c50b605099752f2
#
_entry.id   b6129726bb6e2f822c50b605099752f2
#
_cell.length_a   1.000
_cell.length_b   1.000
_cell.length_c   1.000
_cell.angle_alpha   90.00
_cell.angle_beta   90.00
_cell.angle_gamma   90.00
#
_symmetry.space_group_name_H-M   'P 1'
#
loop_
_entity.id
_entity.type
_entity.pdbx_description
1 polymer ?
#
loop_
_entity_poly.entity_id
_entity_poly.type
_entity_poly.pdbx_seq_one_letter_code
_entity_poly.pdbx_strand_id
1 'polypeptide(L)'
;AEVFAIDRSANRLSRLNQNLARLKLEAQTIVADAISWRPETLLDAVLIDAPCTATGTIRRHPDIQHLKTPDDVSGVLATQKALLKAAFQMVKPRGVVIYSTCSLQPEEGPEIIQAFIYSGSPVTRDPVTTSEIGGLKNFLTSDGDLRTLPCYLAEFGGMDGFFAARLIHN
;
A
#
# COMPACT_ATOMS: atom_id res chain seq x y z
N ALA A 1 -6.76 -2.77 -19.30
CA ALA A 1 -6.10 -1.64 -18.65
C ALA A 1 -4.62 -1.65 -18.97
N GLU A 2 -4.02 -0.50 -19.16
CA GLU A 2 -2.57 -0.37 -19.24
C GLU A 2 -2.02 -0.30 -17.81
N VAL A 3 -0.99 -1.10 -17.51
CA VAL A 3 -0.43 -1.22 -16.16
C VAL A 3 1.07 -0.92 -16.20
N PHE A 4 1.51 0.02 -15.35
CA PHE A 4 2.92 0.32 -15.10
C PHE A 4 3.33 -0.26 -13.75
N ALA A 5 4.37 -1.07 -13.72
CA ALA A 5 4.95 -1.61 -12.50
C ALA A 5 6.34 -0.99 -12.27
N ILE A 6 6.46 -0.22 -11.21
CA ILE A 6 7.65 0.59 -10.93
C ILE A 6 8.33 0.07 -9.67
N ASP A 7 9.59 -0.23 -9.76
CA ASP A 7 10.44 -0.58 -8.61
C ASP A 7 11.88 -0.13 -8.86
N ARG A 8 12.58 0.27 -7.80
CA ARG A 8 14.01 0.60 -7.87
C ARG A 8 14.90 -0.63 -8.10
N SER A 9 14.40 -1.82 -7.78
CA SER A 9 15.14 -3.08 -7.89
C SER A 9 14.85 -3.79 -9.21
N ALA A 10 15.82 -3.80 -10.11
CA ALA A 10 15.77 -4.58 -11.35
C ALA A 10 15.53 -6.08 -11.08
N ASN A 11 16.08 -6.62 -9.97
CA ASN A 11 15.87 -8.03 -9.60
C ASN A 11 14.42 -8.33 -9.21
N ARG A 12 13.73 -7.41 -8.50
CA ARG A 12 12.31 -7.58 -8.20
C ARG A 12 11.45 -7.52 -9.45
N LEU A 13 11.74 -6.59 -10.35
CA LEU A 13 11.05 -6.51 -11.65
C LEU A 13 11.32 -7.73 -12.53
N SER A 14 12.52 -8.30 -12.51
CA SER A 14 12.79 -9.55 -13.21
C SER A 14 11.89 -10.71 -12.73
N ARG A 15 11.71 -10.86 -11.40
CA ARG A 15 10.78 -11.84 -10.82
C ARG A 15 9.33 -11.54 -11.19
N LEU A 16 8.95 -10.26 -11.20
CA LEU A 16 7.61 -9.85 -11.65
C LEU A 16 7.38 -10.25 -13.11
N ASN A 17 8.32 -9.97 -14.01
CA ASN A 17 8.22 -10.36 -15.42
C ASN A 17 8.06 -11.87 -15.62
N GLN A 18 8.79 -12.68 -14.85
CA GLN A 18 8.62 -14.14 -14.86
C GLN A 18 7.21 -14.56 -14.43
N ASN A 19 6.65 -13.90 -13.40
CA ASN A 19 5.29 -14.16 -12.94
C ASN A 19 4.24 -13.70 -13.98
N LEU A 20 4.42 -12.52 -14.56
CA LEU A 20 3.54 -12.01 -15.63
C LEU A 20 3.50 -12.98 -16.81
N ALA A 21 4.68 -13.44 -17.29
CA ALA A 21 4.77 -14.42 -18.36
C ALA A 21 4.08 -15.74 -18.01
N ARG A 22 4.31 -16.28 -16.81
CA ARG A 22 3.67 -17.53 -16.33
C ARG A 22 2.14 -17.40 -16.24
N LEU A 23 1.64 -16.24 -15.86
CA LEU A 23 0.21 -15.96 -15.69
C LEU A 23 -0.45 -15.43 -16.97
N LYS A 24 0.33 -15.21 -18.04
CA LYS A 24 -0.11 -14.60 -19.30
C LYS A 24 -0.77 -13.22 -19.06
N LEU A 25 -0.16 -12.44 -18.19
CA LEU A 25 -0.54 -11.06 -17.88
C LEU A 25 0.50 -10.11 -18.46
N GLU A 26 0.09 -8.88 -18.76
CA GLU A 26 0.94 -7.84 -19.31
C GLU A 26 1.01 -6.63 -18.38
N ALA A 27 2.23 -6.09 -18.20
CA ALA A 27 2.49 -4.81 -17.56
C ALA A 27 3.81 -4.24 -18.11
N GLN A 28 3.92 -2.93 -18.17
CA GLN A 28 5.18 -2.25 -18.46
C GLN A 28 5.99 -2.16 -17.17
N THR A 29 7.15 -2.82 -17.13
CA THR A 29 8.04 -2.79 -15.95
C THR A 29 9.10 -1.72 -16.12
N ILE A 30 9.24 -0.84 -15.12
CA ILE A 30 10.13 0.33 -15.16
C ILE A 30 11.02 0.34 -13.92
N VAL A 31 12.34 0.28 -14.14
CA VAL A 31 13.33 0.45 -13.05
C VAL A 31 13.46 1.94 -12.76
N ALA A 32 12.78 2.43 -11.73
CA ALA A 32 12.80 3.83 -11.34
C ALA A 32 12.45 4.02 -9.86
N ASP A 33 12.76 5.20 -9.34
CA ASP A 33 12.24 5.63 -8.04
C ASP A 33 10.85 6.25 -8.24
N ALA A 34 9.83 5.61 -7.66
CA ALA A 34 8.44 6.06 -7.76
C ALA A 34 8.21 7.46 -7.17
N ILE A 35 9.09 7.94 -6.28
CA ILE A 35 9.01 9.31 -5.74
C ILE A 35 9.29 10.35 -6.84
N SER A 36 10.22 10.07 -7.74
CA SER A 36 10.65 10.99 -8.80
C SER A 36 10.11 10.66 -10.18
N TRP A 37 9.70 9.40 -10.42
CA TRP A 37 9.13 9.01 -11.70
C TRP A 37 7.79 9.71 -11.97
N ARG A 38 7.54 10.02 -13.23
CA ARG A 38 6.26 10.61 -13.68
C ARG A 38 5.81 9.92 -14.98
N PRO A 39 4.51 9.60 -15.10
CA PRO A 39 3.95 9.11 -16.35
C PRO A 39 3.86 10.26 -17.38
N GLU A 40 3.86 9.92 -18.67
CA GLU A 40 3.63 10.89 -19.75
C GLU A 40 2.23 11.49 -19.70
N THR A 41 1.26 10.70 -19.26
CA THR A 41 -0.13 11.11 -19.05
C THR A 41 -0.60 10.70 -17.66
N LEU A 42 -1.43 11.53 -17.03
CA LEU A 42 -1.96 11.21 -15.70
C LEU A 42 -2.74 9.89 -15.71
N LEU A 43 -2.58 9.14 -14.64
CA LEU A 43 -3.14 7.81 -14.45
C LEU A 43 -4.56 7.87 -13.88
N ASP A 44 -5.35 6.83 -14.11
CA ASP A 44 -6.67 6.66 -13.48
C ASP A 44 -6.55 6.22 -12.02
N ALA A 45 -5.51 5.42 -11.72
CA ALA A 45 -5.26 4.93 -10.36
C ALA A 45 -3.77 4.64 -10.12
N VAL A 46 -3.35 4.74 -8.85
CA VAL A 46 -2.04 4.32 -8.35
C VAL A 46 -2.22 3.43 -7.13
N LEU A 47 -1.56 2.27 -7.13
CA LEU A 47 -1.42 1.40 -5.97
C LEU A 47 -0.01 1.54 -5.40
N ILE A 48 0.09 1.90 -4.13
CA ILE A 48 1.35 1.97 -3.38
C ILE A 48 1.44 0.75 -2.47
N ASP A 49 2.41 -0.14 -2.72
CA ASP A 49 2.88 -1.12 -1.75
C ASP A 49 4.05 -0.48 -0.99
N ALA A 50 3.74 0.17 0.11
CA ALA A 50 4.69 1.05 0.80
C ALA A 50 5.79 0.26 1.51
N PRO A 51 7.08 0.70 1.41
CA PRO A 51 8.12 0.14 2.25
C PRO A 51 7.76 0.39 3.72
N CYS A 52 7.84 -0.66 4.54
CA CYS A 52 7.37 -0.61 5.92
C CYS A 52 8.19 -1.52 6.83
N THR A 53 7.91 -1.49 8.13
CA THR A 53 8.56 -2.38 9.11
C THR A 53 8.11 -3.83 9.01
N ALA A 54 7.07 -4.13 8.23
CA ALA A 54 6.54 -5.46 7.96
C ALA A 54 6.07 -6.24 9.20
N THR A 55 5.74 -5.57 10.29
CA THR A 55 5.33 -6.20 11.57
C THR A 55 4.07 -7.06 11.45
N GLY A 56 3.25 -6.87 10.41
CA GLY A 56 2.11 -7.75 10.13
C GLY A 56 2.49 -9.13 9.64
N THR A 57 3.76 -9.36 9.25
CA THR A 57 4.24 -10.66 8.75
C THR A 57 5.02 -11.47 9.80
N ILE A 58 5.03 -11.05 11.07
CA ILE A 58 5.73 -11.70 12.19
C ILE A 58 5.37 -13.20 12.28
N ARG A 59 4.13 -13.57 11.95
CA ARG A 59 3.70 -14.97 11.93
C ARG A 59 4.59 -15.86 11.03
N ARG A 60 5.06 -15.30 9.90
CA ARG A 60 5.95 -15.98 8.94
C ARG A 60 7.42 -15.63 9.13
N HIS A 61 7.68 -14.51 9.74
CA HIS A 61 8.99 -13.91 9.95
C HIS A 61 9.14 -13.46 11.42
N PRO A 62 9.24 -14.41 12.38
CA PRO A 62 9.25 -14.10 13.82
C PRO A 62 10.47 -13.29 14.26
N ASP A 63 11.52 -13.28 13.47
CA ASP A 63 12.73 -12.49 13.67
C ASP A 63 12.48 -10.96 13.59
N ILE A 64 11.42 -10.52 12.90
CA ILE A 64 11.07 -9.10 12.77
C ILE A 64 10.93 -8.43 14.15
N GLN A 65 10.31 -9.10 15.11
CA GLN A 65 10.12 -8.55 16.47
C GLN A 65 11.44 -8.27 17.21
N HIS A 66 12.54 -8.89 16.79
CA HIS A 66 13.88 -8.70 17.37
C HIS A 66 14.75 -7.78 16.53
N LEU A 67 14.45 -7.62 15.24
CA LEU A 67 15.23 -6.84 14.27
C LEU A 67 14.70 -5.41 14.11
N LYS A 68 13.41 -5.17 14.42
CA LYS A 68 12.79 -3.86 14.23
C LYS A 68 12.72 -3.06 15.51
N THR A 69 13.01 -1.78 15.39
CA THR A 69 13.03 -0.79 16.47
C THR A 69 12.11 0.37 16.14
N PRO A 70 11.78 1.24 17.11
CA PRO A 70 11.04 2.48 16.84
C PRO A 70 11.74 3.40 15.81
N ASP A 71 13.08 3.37 15.75
CA ASP A 71 13.83 4.16 14.76
C ASP A 71 13.59 3.67 13.33
N ASP A 72 13.37 2.37 13.12
CA ASP A 72 13.01 1.82 11.80
C ASP A 72 11.65 2.35 11.34
N VAL A 73 10.68 2.51 12.25
CA VAL A 73 9.38 3.13 11.94
C VAL A 73 9.62 4.56 11.47
N SER A 74 10.36 5.35 12.24
CA SER A 74 10.68 6.73 11.89
C SER A 74 11.39 6.84 10.54
N GLY A 75 12.30 5.88 10.24
CA GLY A 75 13.07 5.82 9.01
C GLY A 75 12.20 5.61 7.75
N VAL A 76 11.13 4.82 7.84
CA VAL A 76 10.25 4.55 6.69
C VAL A 76 9.18 5.61 6.47
N LEU A 77 8.74 6.31 7.52
CA LEU A 77 7.64 7.29 7.45
C LEU A 77 7.91 8.42 6.44
N ALA A 78 9.15 8.92 6.37
CA ALA A 78 9.50 9.97 5.41
C ALA A 78 9.32 9.49 3.95
N THR A 79 9.73 8.26 3.66
CA THR A 79 9.57 7.63 2.35
C THR A 79 8.10 7.37 2.02
N GLN A 80 7.32 6.89 2.99
CA GLN A 80 5.89 6.64 2.82
C GLN A 80 5.12 7.94 2.51
N LYS A 81 5.42 9.03 3.23
CA LYS A 81 4.84 10.37 2.97
C LYS A 81 5.22 10.89 1.58
N ALA A 82 6.46 10.70 1.16
CA ALA A 82 6.93 11.12 -0.16
C ALA A 82 6.24 10.31 -1.27
N LEU A 83 6.05 9.00 -1.10
CA LEU A 83 5.33 8.14 -2.04
C LEU A 83 3.85 8.54 -2.16
N LEU A 84 3.15 8.80 -1.05
CA LEU A 84 1.79 9.32 -1.07
C LEU A 84 1.70 10.61 -1.89
N LYS A 85 2.55 11.58 -1.58
CA LYS A 85 2.59 12.86 -2.32
C LYS A 85 2.87 12.66 -3.81
N ALA A 86 3.81 11.79 -4.15
CA ALA A 86 4.14 11.48 -5.54
C ALA A 86 2.97 10.82 -6.27
N ALA A 87 2.26 9.87 -5.63
CA ALA A 87 1.11 9.20 -6.21
C ALA A 87 0.00 10.19 -6.60
N PHE A 88 -0.31 11.14 -5.72
CA PHE A 88 -1.30 12.17 -6.03
C PHE A 88 -0.89 13.14 -7.16
N GLN A 89 0.41 13.27 -7.42
CA GLN A 89 0.91 14.00 -8.60
C GLN A 89 0.81 13.21 -9.91
N MET A 90 0.56 11.90 -9.83
CA MET A 90 0.47 11.01 -10.98
C MET A 90 -0.97 10.69 -11.39
N VAL A 91 -1.95 10.88 -10.51
CA VAL A 91 -3.36 10.59 -10.83
C VAL A 91 -4.12 11.80 -11.34
N LYS A 92 -5.09 11.54 -12.20
CA LYS A 92 -6.06 12.54 -12.68
C LYS A 92 -6.89 13.11 -11.51
N PRO A 93 -7.50 14.30 -11.66
CA PRO A 93 -8.63 14.68 -10.82
C PRO A 93 -9.67 13.56 -10.79
N ARG A 94 -10.18 13.21 -9.61
CA ARG A 94 -11.05 12.05 -9.33
C ARG A 94 -10.36 10.69 -9.54
N GLY A 95 -9.06 10.65 -9.78
CA GLY A 95 -8.29 9.42 -9.80
C GLY A 95 -8.12 8.83 -8.39
N VAL A 96 -7.85 7.54 -8.33
CA VAL A 96 -7.81 6.76 -7.09
C VAL A 96 -6.37 6.47 -6.70
N VAL A 97 -6.04 6.69 -5.42
CA VAL A 97 -4.79 6.20 -4.83
C VAL A 97 -5.13 5.19 -3.74
N ILE A 98 -4.56 4.00 -3.87
CA ILE A 98 -4.61 2.98 -2.81
C ILE A 98 -3.24 2.95 -2.14
N TYR A 99 -3.20 3.25 -0.86
CA TYR A 99 -2.01 3.08 -0.03
C TYR A 99 -2.12 1.78 0.74
N SER A 100 -1.09 0.95 0.70
CA SER A 100 -1.07 -0.31 1.43
C SER A 100 0.27 -0.58 2.11
N THR A 101 0.22 -1.33 3.22
CA THR A 101 1.39 -1.75 4.00
C THR A 101 1.10 -3.04 4.75
N CYS A 102 2.11 -3.88 4.89
CA CYS A 102 2.06 -5.06 5.76
C CYS A 102 2.56 -4.77 7.19
N SER A 103 2.48 -3.51 7.64
CA SER A 103 2.79 -3.12 9.01
C SER A 103 1.54 -3.12 9.90
N LEU A 104 1.73 -3.46 11.18
CA LEU A 104 0.73 -3.31 12.23
C LEU A 104 0.86 -1.97 12.97
N GLN A 105 1.90 -1.20 12.70
CA GLN A 105 2.14 0.08 13.37
C GLN A 105 1.12 1.12 12.95
N PRO A 106 0.44 1.80 13.89
CA PRO A 106 -0.53 2.85 13.58
C PRO A 106 0.07 3.97 12.74
N GLU A 107 1.32 4.32 13.01
CA GLU A 107 2.07 5.39 12.34
C GLU A 107 2.23 5.12 10.84
N GLU A 108 2.39 3.85 10.46
CA GLU A 108 2.58 3.41 9.06
C GLU A 108 1.24 3.12 8.35
N GLY A 109 0.13 3.18 9.05
CA GLY A 109 -1.21 2.88 8.54
C GLY A 109 -2.17 4.05 8.72
N PRO A 110 -3.10 3.98 9.71
CA PRO A 110 -4.15 4.98 9.85
C PRO A 110 -3.62 6.40 10.12
N GLU A 111 -2.54 6.56 10.87
CA GLU A 111 -2.04 7.87 11.25
C GLU A 111 -1.40 8.62 10.06
N ILE A 112 -0.65 7.93 9.20
CA ILE A 112 -0.07 8.58 8.02
C ILE A 112 -1.16 9.03 7.04
N ILE A 113 -2.23 8.24 6.87
CA ILE A 113 -3.37 8.61 6.03
C ILE A 113 -4.09 9.82 6.61
N GLN A 114 -4.35 9.80 7.92
CA GLN A 114 -5.01 10.90 8.62
C GLN A 114 -4.19 12.20 8.52
N ALA A 115 -2.89 12.12 8.75
CA ALA A 115 -1.99 13.25 8.62
C ALA A 115 -1.94 13.79 7.18
N PHE A 116 -1.99 12.90 6.17
CA PHE A 116 -2.00 13.30 4.77
C PHE A 116 -3.29 14.03 4.39
N ILE A 117 -4.45 13.56 4.83
CA ILE A 117 -5.75 14.22 4.61
C ILE A 117 -5.76 15.61 5.26
N TYR A 118 -5.26 15.73 6.50
CA TYR A 118 -5.23 17.01 7.22
C TYR A 118 -4.13 17.97 6.76
N SER A 119 -3.20 17.55 5.93
CA SER A 119 -2.15 18.42 5.39
C SER A 119 -2.65 19.49 4.42
N GLY A 120 -3.96 19.51 4.11
CA GLY A 120 -4.56 20.39 3.09
C GLY A 120 -4.38 19.88 1.66
N SER A 121 -3.96 18.63 1.48
CA SER A 121 -3.95 17.99 0.17
C SER A 121 -5.38 17.86 -0.37
N PRO A 122 -5.60 18.00 -1.69
CA PRO A 122 -6.92 17.86 -2.31
C PRO A 122 -7.32 16.38 -2.39
N VAL A 123 -7.62 15.79 -1.23
CA VAL A 123 -7.86 14.34 -1.10
C VAL A 123 -9.02 14.06 -0.17
N THR A 124 -9.83 13.06 -0.55
CA THR A 124 -10.93 12.54 0.28
C THR A 124 -10.73 11.02 0.44
N ARG A 125 -11.00 10.50 1.65
CA ARG A 125 -11.06 9.07 1.88
C ARG A 125 -12.28 8.49 1.17
N ASP A 126 -12.09 7.36 0.48
CA ASP A 126 -13.16 6.58 -0.16
C ASP A 126 -13.30 5.24 0.58
N PRO A 127 -14.27 5.14 1.52
CA PRO A 127 -14.38 3.96 2.37
C PRO A 127 -14.61 2.68 1.57
N VAL A 128 -13.88 1.63 1.92
CA VAL A 128 -14.12 0.27 1.42
C VAL A 128 -15.42 -0.25 2.06
N THR A 129 -16.26 -0.86 1.25
CA THR A 129 -17.53 -1.43 1.72
C THR A 129 -17.38 -2.92 2.05
N THR A 130 -18.25 -3.40 2.94
CA THR A 130 -18.28 -4.82 3.33
C THR A 130 -18.52 -5.74 2.12
N SER A 131 -19.31 -5.31 1.14
CA SER A 131 -19.61 -6.08 -0.08
C SER A 131 -18.36 -6.26 -0.97
N GLU A 132 -17.45 -5.30 -0.99
CA GLU A 132 -16.21 -5.37 -1.78
C GLU A 132 -15.21 -6.40 -1.22
N ILE A 133 -15.36 -6.74 0.07
CA ILE A 133 -14.47 -7.68 0.77
C ILE A 133 -15.17 -8.98 1.19
N GLY A 134 -16.18 -9.41 0.43
CA GLY A 134 -16.85 -10.70 0.64
C GLY A 134 -17.61 -10.83 1.95
N GLY A 135 -18.11 -9.72 2.52
CA GLY A 135 -18.90 -9.73 3.75
C GLY A 135 -18.09 -9.71 5.05
N LEU A 136 -16.78 -9.66 4.99
CA LEU A 136 -15.86 -9.75 6.15
C LEU A 136 -15.78 -8.41 6.92
N LYS A 137 -16.88 -8.01 7.54
CA LYS A 137 -17.01 -6.72 8.24
C LYS A 137 -15.89 -6.43 9.24
N ASN A 138 -15.35 -7.45 9.91
CA ASN A 138 -14.28 -7.30 10.89
C ASN A 138 -12.94 -6.85 10.27
N PHE A 139 -12.82 -6.85 8.94
CA PHE A 139 -11.63 -6.40 8.22
C PHE A 139 -11.66 -4.89 7.94
N LEU A 140 -12.74 -4.20 8.29
CA LEU A 140 -12.86 -2.76 8.11
C LEU A 140 -12.66 -2.01 9.43
N THR A 141 -11.94 -0.91 9.35
CA THR A 141 -11.85 0.07 10.43
C THR A 141 -13.13 0.93 10.49
N SER A 142 -13.29 1.73 11.54
CA SER A 142 -14.36 2.73 11.63
C SER A 142 -14.33 3.76 10.49
N ASP A 143 -13.16 4.03 9.94
CA ASP A 143 -12.95 4.96 8.84
C ASP A 143 -13.17 4.32 7.46
N GLY A 144 -13.45 3.02 7.41
CA GLY A 144 -13.63 2.26 6.17
C GLY A 144 -12.34 1.85 5.48
N ASP A 145 -11.21 1.87 6.17
CA ASP A 145 -9.97 1.29 5.66
C ASP A 145 -9.94 -0.22 5.88
N LEU A 146 -9.27 -0.95 5.00
CA LEU A 146 -9.01 -2.37 5.19
C LEU A 146 -7.95 -2.58 6.28
N ARG A 147 -8.26 -3.42 7.27
CA ARG A 147 -7.31 -3.81 8.31
C ARG A 147 -7.43 -5.30 8.60
N THR A 148 -6.37 -6.05 8.36
CA THR A 148 -6.30 -7.45 8.77
C THR A 148 -5.34 -7.63 9.95
N LEU A 149 -5.60 -8.64 10.77
CA LEU A 149 -4.77 -8.97 11.92
C LEU A 149 -4.39 -10.46 11.86
N PRO A 150 -3.23 -10.86 12.42
CA PRO A 150 -2.75 -12.23 12.38
C PRO A 150 -3.72 -13.27 12.99
N CYS A 151 -4.57 -12.85 13.91
CA CYS A 151 -5.58 -13.71 14.55
C CYS A 151 -6.85 -13.91 13.70
N TYR A 152 -7.02 -13.16 12.60
CA TYR A 152 -8.18 -13.32 11.75
C TYR A 152 -8.10 -14.62 10.95
N LEU A 153 -9.25 -15.25 10.71
CA LEU A 153 -9.34 -16.55 10.03
C LEU A 153 -8.46 -17.63 10.69
N ALA A 154 -8.38 -17.63 12.02
CA ALA A 154 -7.56 -18.57 12.78
C ALA A 154 -7.89 -20.02 12.47
N GLU A 155 -9.17 -20.35 12.18
CA GLU A 155 -9.64 -21.64 11.76
C GLU A 155 -9.05 -22.14 10.42
N PHE A 156 -8.57 -21.20 9.59
CA PHE A 156 -7.87 -21.47 8.33
C PHE A 156 -6.35 -21.27 8.42
N GLY A 157 -5.81 -21.18 9.64
CA GLY A 157 -4.37 -21.00 9.88
C GLY A 157 -3.93 -19.55 10.02
N GLY A 158 -4.87 -18.61 10.16
CA GLY A 158 -4.59 -17.19 10.29
C GLY A 158 -4.14 -16.54 8.98
N MET A 159 -3.83 -15.26 9.06
CA MET A 159 -3.38 -14.46 7.91
C MET A 159 -2.32 -13.44 8.32
N ASP A 160 -1.70 -12.77 7.36
CA ASP A 160 -0.81 -11.65 7.69
C ASP A 160 -1.61 -10.42 8.11
N GLY A 161 -1.02 -9.61 8.97
CA GLY A 161 -1.51 -8.28 9.25
C GLY A 161 -1.26 -7.36 8.05
N PHE A 162 -2.27 -6.58 7.69
CA PHE A 162 -2.23 -5.69 6.54
C PHE A 162 -3.11 -4.45 6.77
N PHE A 163 -2.73 -3.35 6.16
CA PHE A 163 -3.53 -2.14 6.13
C PHE A 163 -3.63 -1.62 4.70
N ALA A 164 -4.82 -1.16 4.29
CA ALA A 164 -4.98 -0.42 3.05
C ALA A 164 -6.06 0.64 3.18
N ALA A 165 -5.76 1.83 2.65
CA ALA A 165 -6.69 2.95 2.55
C ALA A 165 -6.87 3.34 1.08
N ARG A 166 -8.10 3.64 0.71
CA ARG A 166 -8.46 4.14 -0.62
C ARG A 166 -8.78 5.64 -0.54
N LEU A 167 -8.13 6.41 -1.39
CA LEU A 167 -8.21 7.87 -1.41
C LEU A 167 -8.56 8.35 -2.82
N ILE A 168 -9.35 9.41 -2.92
CA ILE A 168 -9.70 10.05 -4.19
C ILE A 168 -9.04 11.44 -4.26
N HIS A 169 -8.48 11.77 -5.41
CA HIS A 169 -7.97 13.09 -5.72
C HIS A 169 -9.17 14.00 -6.06
N ASN A 170 -9.38 15.05 -5.28
CA ASN A 170 -10.47 16.03 -5.48
C ASN A 170 -10.22 16.94 -6.68
#